data_d9f5fee05a2c69ff7fb6d18558e8c0df
#
_entry.id   d9f5fee05a2c69ff7fb6d18558e8c0df
#
_cell.length_a   1.000
_cell.length_b   1.000
_cell.length_c   1.000
_cell.angle_alpha   90.00
_cell.angle_beta   90.00
_cell.angle_gamma   90.00
#
_symmetry.space_group_name_H-M   'P 1'
#
loop_
_entity.id
_entity.type
_entity.pdbx_description
1 polymer ?
#
loop_
_entity_poly.entity_id
_entity_poly.type
_entity_poly.pdbx_seq_one_letter_code
_entity_poly.pdbx_strand_id
1 'polypeptide(L)'
;MISGRRWNLDKMLSFLGLTRKSGQLLLGYNKNEEAIKTKKVSLLIVSKDASENTKDKFKGYCEKYKVPLIEDFTPDELGYALGYEGIAVVGITNKNMSKKLLHIYGSSKEEE
;
A
#
# COMPACT_ATOMS: atom_id res chain seq x y z
N MET A 1 15.20 -4.52 21.33
CA MET A 1 15.79 -4.71 19.99
C MET A 1 14.77 -4.38 18.92
N ILE A 2 15.16 -3.58 17.96
CA ILE A 2 14.27 -3.19 16.87
C ILE A 2 14.22 -4.33 15.85
N SER A 3 13.02 -4.76 15.48
CA SER A 3 12.90 -5.78 14.44
C SER A 3 13.18 -5.17 13.08
N GLY A 4 13.85 -5.89 12.20
CA GLY A 4 14.11 -5.44 10.84
C GLY A 4 12.82 -5.11 10.10
N ARG A 5 11.76 -5.85 10.42
CA ARG A 5 10.43 -5.61 9.83
C ARG A 5 9.90 -4.21 10.16
N ARG A 6 10.02 -3.76 11.42
CA ARG A 6 9.54 -2.42 11.81
C ARG A 6 10.30 -1.32 11.07
N TRP A 7 11.62 -1.46 11.00
CA TRP A 7 12.47 -0.51 10.30
C TRP A 7 12.09 -0.42 8.81
N ASN A 8 11.85 -1.58 8.19
CA ASN A 8 11.47 -1.62 6.78
C ASN A 8 10.10 -1.01 6.53
N LEU A 9 9.15 -1.22 7.45
CA LEU A 9 7.83 -0.59 7.33
C LEU A 9 7.94 0.93 7.46
N ASP A 10 8.77 1.42 8.38
CA ASP A 10 8.99 2.87 8.53
C ASP A 10 9.63 3.46 7.26
N LYS A 11 10.56 2.75 6.67
CA LYS A 11 11.20 3.17 5.42
C LYS A 11 10.18 3.21 4.27
N MET A 12 9.30 2.24 4.21
CA MET A 12 8.22 2.24 3.22
C MET A 12 7.30 3.44 3.40
N LEU A 13 6.95 3.78 4.64
CA LEU A 13 6.10 4.94 4.93
C LEU A 13 6.76 6.24 4.46
N SER A 14 8.05 6.40 4.70
CA SER A 14 8.80 7.56 4.21
C SER A 14 8.77 7.64 2.69
N PHE A 15 8.96 6.50 2.04
CA PHE A 15 8.93 6.42 0.58
C PHE A 15 7.55 6.75 0.03
N LEU A 16 6.49 6.27 0.69
CA LEU A 16 5.12 6.58 0.30
C LEU A 16 4.85 8.09 0.35
N GLY A 17 5.35 8.76 1.37
CA GLY A 17 5.21 10.21 1.47
C GLY A 17 5.86 10.93 0.28
N LEU A 18 7.02 10.46 -0.15
CA LEU A 18 7.69 11.00 -1.33
C LEU A 18 6.92 10.69 -2.63
N THR A 19 6.41 9.47 -2.73
CA THR A 19 5.64 9.03 -3.90
C THR A 19 4.37 9.87 -4.08
N ARG A 20 3.73 10.23 -2.96
CA ARG A 20 2.53 11.06 -3.01
C ARG A 20 2.79 12.40 -3.66
N LYS A 21 3.94 13.01 -3.37
CA LYS A 21 4.31 14.31 -3.94
C LYS A 21 4.46 14.26 -5.45
N SER A 22 4.77 13.10 -6.00
CA SER A 22 4.91 12.93 -7.45
C SER A 22 3.56 12.70 -8.15
N GLY A 23 2.47 12.59 -7.40
CA GLY A 23 1.14 12.36 -7.97
C GLY A 23 0.88 10.93 -8.44
N GLN A 24 1.68 9.98 -8.01
CA GLN A 24 1.58 8.59 -8.46
C GLN A 24 0.90 7.66 -7.47
N LEU A 25 0.19 8.25 -6.51
CA LEU A 25 -0.63 7.51 -5.57
C LEU A 25 -2.10 7.83 -5.81
N LEU A 26 -2.92 6.80 -5.66
CA LEU A 26 -4.37 6.95 -5.67
C LEU A 26 -4.86 6.65 -4.25
N LEU A 27 -5.57 7.61 -3.66
CA LEU A 27 -6.10 7.48 -2.32
C LEU A 27 -7.60 7.27 -2.36
N GLY A 28 -8.07 6.28 -1.58
CA GLY A 28 -9.48 6.05 -1.40
C GLY A 28 -10.01 4.83 -2.14
N TYR A 29 -11.21 4.42 -1.71
CA TYR A 29 -11.84 3.19 -2.19
C TYR A 29 -12.22 3.26 -3.67
N ASN A 30 -13.00 4.28 -4.06
CA ASN A 30 -13.57 4.33 -5.40
C ASN A 30 -12.51 4.49 -6.49
N LYS A 31 -11.53 5.34 -6.26
CA LYS A 31 -10.46 5.57 -7.23
C LYS A 31 -9.63 4.30 -7.44
N ASN A 32 -9.37 3.58 -6.38
CA ASN A 32 -8.58 2.35 -6.48
C ASN A 32 -9.38 1.21 -7.07
N GLU A 33 -10.67 1.13 -6.80
CA GLU A 33 -11.51 0.12 -7.42
C GLU A 33 -11.51 0.29 -8.94
N GLU A 34 -11.73 1.49 -9.42
CA GLU A 34 -11.71 1.77 -10.85
C GLU A 34 -10.34 1.50 -11.47
N ALA A 35 -9.29 1.97 -10.80
CA ALA A 35 -7.94 1.86 -11.34
C ALA A 35 -7.45 0.42 -11.40
N ILE A 36 -7.79 -0.42 -10.41
CA ILE A 36 -7.36 -1.82 -10.43
C ILE A 36 -8.08 -2.58 -11.54
N LYS A 37 -9.35 -2.29 -11.78
CA LYS A 37 -10.11 -2.91 -12.87
C LYS A 37 -9.58 -2.53 -14.25
N THR A 38 -8.98 -1.35 -14.38
CA THR A 38 -8.39 -0.89 -15.63
C THR A 38 -6.89 -1.13 -15.71
N LYS A 39 -6.37 -1.94 -14.80
CA LYS A 39 -4.96 -2.37 -14.76
C LYS A 39 -3.96 -1.23 -14.61
N LYS A 40 -4.34 -0.19 -13.89
CA LYS A 40 -3.47 0.97 -13.63
C LYS A 40 -2.73 0.88 -12.31
N VAL A 41 -3.12 -0.05 -11.43
CA VAL A 41 -2.49 -0.20 -10.12
C VAL A 41 -1.46 -1.31 -10.17
N SER A 42 -0.25 -1.03 -9.70
CA SER A 42 0.83 -2.01 -9.66
C SER A 42 1.14 -2.53 -8.26
N LEU A 43 0.64 -1.84 -7.23
CA LEU A 43 0.75 -2.28 -5.84
C LEU A 43 -0.42 -1.67 -5.06
N LEU A 44 -1.07 -2.46 -4.23
CA LEU A 44 -2.18 -1.97 -3.41
C LEU A 44 -1.88 -2.14 -1.93
N ILE A 45 -2.20 -1.12 -1.14
CA ILE A 45 -2.07 -1.15 0.30
C ILE A 45 -3.46 -0.93 0.90
N VAL A 46 -3.88 -1.86 1.76
CA VAL A 46 -5.14 -1.74 2.50
C VAL A 46 -4.81 -1.67 3.98
N SER A 47 -5.42 -0.73 4.68
CA SER A 47 -5.18 -0.53 6.10
C SER A 47 -5.59 -1.76 6.91
N LYS A 48 -4.85 -2.04 7.98
CA LYS A 48 -5.17 -3.15 8.90
C LYS A 48 -6.58 -3.08 9.44
N ASP A 49 -7.06 -1.87 9.68
CA ASP A 49 -8.37 -1.64 10.30
C ASP A 49 -9.47 -1.34 9.29
N ALA A 50 -9.22 -1.56 8.02
CA ALA A 50 -10.27 -1.45 7.02
C ALA A 50 -11.36 -2.48 7.32
N SER A 51 -12.60 -2.19 6.91
CA SER A 51 -13.70 -3.12 7.14
C SER A 51 -13.42 -4.46 6.45
N GLU A 52 -13.97 -5.54 6.99
CA GLU A 52 -13.84 -6.85 6.38
C GLU A 52 -14.32 -6.86 4.94
N ASN A 53 -15.39 -6.13 4.67
CA ASN A 53 -15.93 -6.02 3.31
C ASN A 53 -14.91 -5.38 2.37
N THR A 54 -14.25 -4.30 2.80
CA THR A 54 -13.21 -3.63 2.00
C THR A 54 -12.01 -4.56 1.78
N LYS A 55 -11.55 -5.22 2.83
CA LYS A 55 -10.44 -6.15 2.73
C LYS A 55 -10.72 -7.28 1.76
N ASP A 56 -11.88 -7.91 1.90
CA ASP A 56 -12.26 -9.03 1.04
C ASP A 56 -12.36 -8.61 -0.41
N LYS A 57 -12.96 -7.46 -0.66
CA LYS A 57 -13.17 -6.97 -2.01
C LYS A 57 -11.83 -6.69 -2.71
N PHE A 58 -10.94 -5.97 -2.06
CA PHE A 58 -9.65 -5.64 -2.66
C PHE A 58 -8.71 -6.84 -2.73
N LYS A 59 -8.82 -7.76 -1.78
CA LYS A 59 -8.10 -9.02 -1.87
C LYS A 59 -8.52 -9.81 -3.12
N GLY A 60 -9.82 -9.86 -3.39
CA GLY A 60 -10.34 -10.49 -4.59
C GLY A 60 -9.84 -9.83 -5.87
N TYR A 61 -9.83 -8.49 -5.91
CA TYR A 61 -9.29 -7.76 -7.05
C TYR A 61 -7.80 -8.03 -7.25
N CYS A 62 -7.03 -8.03 -6.17
CA CYS A 62 -5.60 -8.27 -6.26
C CYS A 62 -5.29 -9.66 -6.77
N GLU A 63 -6.07 -10.66 -6.36
CA GLU A 63 -5.94 -12.02 -6.88
C GLU A 63 -6.29 -12.09 -8.36
N LYS A 64 -7.40 -11.47 -8.73
CA LYS A 64 -7.89 -11.49 -10.11
C LYS A 64 -6.94 -10.79 -11.08
N TYR A 65 -6.45 -9.62 -10.69
CA TYR A 65 -5.62 -8.79 -11.57
C TYR A 65 -4.11 -8.95 -11.31
N LYS A 66 -3.75 -9.86 -10.39
CA LYS A 66 -2.36 -10.18 -10.05
C LYS A 66 -1.58 -8.97 -9.56
N VAL A 67 -2.19 -8.21 -8.67
CA VAL A 67 -1.59 -7.04 -8.03
C VAL A 67 -1.16 -7.43 -6.62
N PRO A 68 0.09 -7.15 -6.24
CA PRO A 68 0.53 -7.40 -4.86
C PRO A 68 -0.29 -6.57 -3.86
N LEU A 69 -0.57 -7.15 -2.70
CA LEU A 69 -1.36 -6.51 -1.65
C LEU A 69 -0.56 -6.49 -0.35
N ILE A 70 -0.52 -5.32 0.29
CA ILE A 70 0.11 -5.15 1.60
C ILE A 70 -0.95 -4.69 2.59
N GLU A 71 -1.05 -5.36 3.73
CA GLU A 71 -2.05 -5.07 4.77
C GLU A 71 -1.41 -4.83 6.14
N ASP A 72 -0.16 -4.40 6.16
CA ASP A 72 0.64 -4.30 7.38
C ASP A 72 0.55 -2.95 8.08
N PHE A 73 -0.06 -1.94 7.47
CA PHE A 73 -0.09 -0.58 8.00
C PHE A 73 -1.42 -0.24 8.68
N THR A 74 -1.33 0.51 9.78
CA THR A 74 -2.52 1.05 10.43
C THR A 74 -3.00 2.31 9.71
N PRO A 75 -4.27 2.72 9.91
CA PRO A 75 -4.75 3.98 9.34
C PRO A 75 -3.94 5.18 9.81
N ASP A 76 -3.49 5.16 11.07
CA ASP A 76 -2.69 6.25 11.63
C ASP A 76 -1.33 6.36 10.93
N GLU A 77 -0.68 5.22 10.70
CA GLU A 77 0.60 5.21 10.00
C GLU A 77 0.47 5.75 8.58
N LEU A 78 -0.55 5.31 7.86
CA LEU A 78 -0.79 5.79 6.51
C LEU A 78 -1.17 7.26 6.49
N GLY A 79 -2.02 7.68 7.43
CA GLY A 79 -2.43 9.09 7.54
C GLY A 79 -1.25 10.01 7.83
N TYR A 80 -0.37 9.60 8.74
CA TYR A 80 0.82 10.38 9.07
C TYR A 80 1.73 10.53 7.85
N ALA A 81 1.98 9.43 7.14
CA ALA A 81 2.88 9.43 5.99
C ALA A 81 2.32 10.24 4.82
N LEU A 82 1.01 10.19 4.61
CA LEU A 82 0.36 10.76 3.43
C LEU A 82 -0.35 12.09 3.69
N GLY A 83 -0.47 12.49 4.94
CA GLY A 83 -1.12 13.74 5.31
C GLY A 83 -2.64 13.73 5.21
N TYR A 84 -3.27 12.56 5.31
CA TYR A 84 -4.72 12.40 5.28
C TYR A 84 -5.18 11.50 6.40
N GLU A 85 -6.36 11.80 6.94
CA GLU A 85 -6.98 10.95 7.95
C GLU A 85 -7.92 9.93 7.30
N GLY A 86 -8.06 8.78 7.94
CA GLY A 86 -9.04 7.78 7.55
C GLY A 86 -8.79 7.07 6.23
N ILE A 87 -7.55 7.01 5.80
CA ILE A 87 -7.20 6.33 4.55
C ILE A 87 -7.24 4.82 4.77
N ALA A 88 -8.09 4.14 4.02
CA ALA A 88 -8.20 2.69 4.07
C ALA A 88 -7.52 2.00 2.89
N VAL A 89 -7.45 2.66 1.73
CA VAL A 89 -6.94 2.05 0.50
C VAL A 89 -6.00 3.02 -0.21
N VAL A 90 -4.82 2.53 -0.56
CA VAL A 90 -3.79 3.30 -1.28
C VAL A 90 -3.30 2.47 -2.46
N GLY A 91 -3.36 3.01 -3.66
CA GLY A 91 -2.83 2.36 -4.86
C GLY A 91 -1.62 3.08 -5.40
N ILE A 92 -0.62 2.33 -5.83
CA ILE A 92 0.57 2.86 -6.47
C ILE A 92 0.49 2.53 -7.95
N THR A 93 0.60 3.56 -8.80
CA THR A 93 0.44 3.41 -10.25
C THR A 93 1.76 3.29 -11.00
N ASN A 94 2.86 3.67 -10.36
CA ASN A 94 4.18 3.61 -10.98
C ASN A 94 4.83 2.25 -10.69
N LYS A 95 5.16 1.51 -11.73
CA LYS A 95 5.73 0.16 -11.58
C LYS A 95 7.09 0.16 -10.90
N ASN A 96 7.92 1.14 -11.19
CA ASN A 96 9.25 1.22 -10.57
C ASN A 96 9.17 1.49 -9.08
N MET A 97 8.28 2.39 -8.67
CA MET A 97 8.04 2.67 -7.26
C MET A 97 7.46 1.46 -6.55
N SER A 98 6.55 0.75 -7.21
CA SER A 98 5.96 -0.47 -6.66
C SER A 98 7.01 -1.53 -6.43
N LYS A 99 7.91 -1.73 -7.38
CA LYS A 99 9.01 -2.68 -7.24
C LYS A 99 9.92 -2.33 -6.08
N LYS A 100 10.22 -1.04 -5.93
CA LYS A 100 11.09 -0.58 -4.84
C LYS A 100 10.44 -0.82 -3.49
N LEU A 101 9.16 -0.50 -3.36
CA LEU A 101 8.40 -0.75 -2.13
C LEU A 101 8.33 -2.24 -1.81
N LEU A 102 8.07 -3.07 -2.82
CA LEU A 102 8.01 -4.51 -2.63
C LEU A 102 9.37 -5.09 -2.25
N HIS A 103 10.44 -4.55 -2.80
CA HIS A 103 11.79 -4.97 -2.43
C HIS A 103 12.06 -4.71 -0.95
N ILE A 104 11.73 -3.51 -0.48
CA ILE A 104 11.88 -3.17 0.94
C ILE A 104 11.03 -4.10 1.80
N TYR A 105 9.80 -4.34 1.40
CA TYR A 105 8.88 -5.22 2.11
C TYR A 105 9.38 -6.67 2.14
N GLY A 106 9.86 -7.16 1.01
CA GLY A 106 10.41 -8.51 0.89
C GLY A 106 11.65 -8.71 1.72
N SER A 107 12.55 -7.72 1.76
CA SER A 107 13.75 -7.76 2.59
C SER A 107 13.38 -7.92 4.07
N SER A 108 12.29 -7.24 4.49
CA SER A 108 11.79 -7.38 5.85
C SER A 108 11.39 -8.83 6.14
N LYS A 109 10.72 -9.47 5.21
CA LYS A 109 10.29 -10.86 5.37
C LYS A 109 11.46 -11.84 5.37
N GLU A 110 12.44 -11.59 4.55
CA GLU A 110 13.62 -12.45 4.45
C GLU A 110 14.48 -12.42 5.69
N GLU A 111 14.48 -11.31 6.40
CA GLU A 111 15.28 -11.16 7.62
C GLU A 111 14.65 -11.85 8.82
N GLU A 112 13.40 -12.22 8.73
CA GLU A 112 12.70 -12.94 9.78
C GLU A 112 12.97 -14.45 9.68
#